data_7dba37163ecfbdbf7e19c200d010c3ea
#
_entry.id   7dba37163ecfbdbf7e19c200d010c3ea
#
_cell.length_a   1.000
_cell.length_b   1.000
_cell.length_c   1.000
_cell.angle_alpha   90.00
_cell.angle_beta   90.00
_cell.angle_gamma   90.00
#
_symmetry.space_group_name_H-M   'P 1'
#
loop_
_entity.id
_entity.type
_entity.pdbx_description
1 polymer ?
#
loop_
_entity_poly.entity_id
_entity_poly.type
_entity_poly.pdbx_seq_one_letter_code
_entity_poly.pdbx_strand_id
1 'polypeptide(L)'
;MLFWPCLAAAGLLFSGTATTQADDAGLAEQVRLLREQNALLQQQLQKQGSTLDALTQKVEGLEAANSGRDNPASDNATPTKGGFNFGKVNLGAEGGLAYFDTGADGFAPNSEFRVDEARVFLDAPVWEDVYFYGELNLATRENTDLYTQLGQLYLDFEDVSKLWGHDAQLNVRAGRIEVPFGEEYLTRNAIDNPLILHSVADLWAVDPGVEVYGRLGKFSYMVGVQNGGGNGVQDFTGDKSVAGRISFDPNQHWHFSVSGMTTGNVDVQDEYISAEWFGNGWFRSIGSTNTTQFYANLVEGDLTGRWSSGYVKAFGGYVHYDDNDPSASNTRDVYYYSAELVQNLPHKFYAATRLSEVFAHNGIPVVGNGNFDEYFNGPLTTELWRWSVGLGYRFCDRLVLKTEYAFEGGKEAGGGTRAKENFFGTEVAFKF
;
A
#
# COMPACT_ATOMS: atom_id res chain seq x y z
N MET A 1 24.62 1.61 23.93
CA MET A 1 25.72 0.67 24.26
C MET A 1 26.20 0.07 22.95
N LEU A 2 27.46 0.44 22.60
CA LEU A 2 28.14 0.02 21.38
C LEU A 2 28.51 -1.47 21.43
N PHE A 3 28.36 -2.19 20.32
CA PHE A 3 29.18 -3.36 20.05
C PHE A 3 29.61 -3.37 18.58
N TRP A 4 30.86 -3.05 18.40
CA TRP A 4 31.63 -3.26 17.20
C TRP A 4 32.59 -4.44 17.45
N PRO A 5 32.76 -5.42 16.58
CA PRO A 5 33.88 -6.33 16.67
C PRO A 5 35.06 -5.82 15.82
N CYS A 6 36.16 -5.50 16.50
CA CYS A 6 37.45 -5.25 15.91
C CYS A 6 38.04 -6.52 15.29
N LEU A 7 38.47 -6.41 14.04
CA LEU A 7 39.49 -7.34 13.49
C LEU A 7 40.87 -7.02 14.10
N ALA A 8 41.38 -7.92 14.89
CA ALA A 8 42.74 -7.86 15.39
C ALA A 8 43.69 -8.51 14.38
N ALA A 9 44.54 -7.72 13.76
CA ALA A 9 45.73 -8.20 13.05
C ALA A 9 46.83 -8.48 14.08
N ALA A 10 47.18 -9.74 14.29
CA ALA A 10 48.31 -10.14 15.08
C ALA A 10 49.58 -10.12 14.23
N GLY A 11 50.42 -9.11 14.41
CA GLY A 11 51.78 -9.08 13.92
C GLY A 11 52.70 -9.88 14.85
N LEU A 12 53.25 -10.96 14.41
CA LEU A 12 54.33 -11.68 15.05
C LEU A 12 55.67 -11.22 14.45
N LEU A 13 56.41 -10.43 15.23
CA LEU A 13 57.83 -10.17 15.00
C LEU A 13 58.62 -11.38 15.52
N PHE A 14 59.17 -12.15 14.60
CA PHE A 14 60.28 -13.09 14.94
C PHE A 14 61.57 -12.54 14.32
N SER A 15 62.44 -12.05 15.19
CA SER A 15 63.85 -11.84 14.88
C SER A 15 64.62 -13.16 15.08
N GLY A 16 64.96 -13.79 13.97
CA GLY A 16 65.86 -14.94 13.98
C GLY A 16 66.63 -14.96 12.68
N THR A 17 67.90 -14.51 12.76
CA THR A 17 68.88 -14.66 11.69
C THR A 17 69.24 -16.12 11.57
N ALA A 18 68.63 -16.83 10.61
CA ALA A 18 69.11 -18.10 10.11
C ALA A 18 69.25 -17.98 8.62
N THR A 19 70.47 -17.99 8.11
CA THR A 19 70.78 -18.17 6.70
C THR A 19 70.35 -19.58 6.27
N THR A 20 69.13 -19.71 5.73
CA THR A 20 68.72 -20.92 5.02
C THR A 20 68.83 -20.63 3.51
N GLN A 21 69.66 -21.39 2.84
CA GLN A 21 69.59 -21.53 1.38
C GLN A 21 68.13 -21.82 1.02
N ALA A 22 67.50 -20.91 0.30
CA ALA A 22 66.16 -21.10 -0.19
C ALA A 22 66.17 -22.31 -1.11
N ASP A 23 65.31 -23.26 -0.80
CA ASP A 23 65.09 -24.44 -1.60
C ASP A 23 64.30 -24.00 -2.87
N ASP A 24 65.05 -23.64 -3.94
CA ASP A 24 64.48 -23.18 -5.22
C ASP A 24 63.52 -24.18 -5.82
N ALA A 25 63.59 -25.44 -5.49
CA ALA A 25 62.70 -26.50 -5.89
C ALA A 25 61.31 -26.37 -5.22
N GLY A 26 61.27 -25.99 -3.90
CA GLY A 26 60.03 -25.76 -3.19
C GLY A 26 59.26 -24.52 -3.67
N LEU A 27 59.99 -23.46 -4.00
CA LEU A 27 59.39 -22.24 -4.57
C LEU A 27 58.83 -22.46 -5.98
N ALA A 28 59.52 -23.22 -6.83
CA ALA A 28 59.09 -23.57 -8.15
C ALA A 28 57.79 -24.41 -8.11
N GLU A 29 57.69 -25.35 -7.17
CA GLU A 29 56.48 -26.17 -7.00
C GLU A 29 55.31 -25.35 -6.45
N GLN A 30 55.51 -24.42 -5.51
CA GLN A 30 54.46 -23.50 -5.08
C GLN A 30 53.94 -22.58 -6.20
N VAL A 31 54.84 -22.06 -7.03
CA VAL A 31 54.45 -21.24 -8.19
C VAL A 31 53.67 -22.08 -9.20
N ARG A 32 54.01 -23.35 -9.38
CA ARG A 32 53.30 -24.28 -10.26
C ARG A 32 51.87 -24.52 -9.76
N LEU A 33 51.69 -24.81 -8.46
CA LEU A 33 50.40 -25.02 -7.81
C LEU A 33 49.51 -23.77 -7.88
N LEU A 34 50.09 -22.58 -7.62
CA LEU A 34 49.39 -21.30 -7.75
C LEU A 34 48.89 -21.04 -9.19
N ARG A 35 49.70 -21.40 -10.21
CA ARG A 35 49.29 -21.30 -11.63
C ARG A 35 48.19 -22.26 -11.97
N GLU A 36 48.21 -23.48 -11.48
CA GLU A 36 47.13 -24.45 -11.64
C GLU A 36 45.83 -23.99 -10.97
N GLN A 37 45.92 -23.48 -9.74
CA GLN A 37 44.76 -22.89 -9.03
C GLN A 37 44.18 -21.67 -9.75
N ASN A 38 45.02 -20.78 -10.29
CA ASN A 38 44.59 -19.65 -11.07
C ASN A 38 43.90 -20.08 -12.40
N ALA A 39 44.42 -21.07 -13.07
CA ALA A 39 43.80 -21.60 -14.26
C ALA A 39 42.43 -22.22 -13.98
N LEU A 40 42.30 -22.92 -12.86
CA LEU A 40 41.04 -23.53 -12.42
C LEU A 40 40.00 -22.47 -12.03
N LEU A 41 40.42 -21.42 -11.33
CA LEU A 41 39.59 -20.27 -10.99
C LEU A 41 39.13 -19.50 -12.23
N GLN A 42 40.02 -19.29 -13.21
CA GLN A 42 39.64 -18.66 -14.48
C GLN A 42 38.63 -19.52 -15.26
N GLN A 43 38.78 -20.84 -15.27
CA GLN A 43 37.82 -21.74 -15.89
C GLN A 43 36.44 -21.70 -15.16
N GLN A 44 36.44 -21.63 -13.82
CA GLN A 44 35.20 -21.46 -13.06
C GLN A 44 34.51 -20.13 -13.34
N LEU A 45 35.27 -19.02 -13.39
CA LEU A 45 34.75 -17.70 -13.74
C LEU A 45 34.14 -17.66 -15.13
N GLN A 46 34.81 -18.30 -16.11
CA GLN A 46 34.33 -18.38 -17.47
C GLN A 46 33.02 -19.20 -17.57
N LYS A 47 32.92 -20.29 -16.79
CA LYS A 47 31.72 -21.11 -16.71
C LYS A 47 30.57 -20.36 -16.01
N GLN A 48 30.87 -19.58 -14.96
CA GLN A 48 29.88 -18.72 -14.31
C GLN A 48 29.41 -17.60 -15.24
N GLY A 49 30.32 -16.98 -16.02
CA GLY A 49 29.97 -15.97 -17.01
C GLY A 49 29.02 -16.53 -18.07
N SER A 50 29.32 -17.68 -18.64
CA SER A 50 28.44 -18.31 -19.64
C SER A 50 27.07 -18.74 -19.08
N THR A 51 27.00 -19.09 -17.79
CA THR A 51 25.73 -19.39 -17.11
C THR A 51 24.93 -18.13 -16.88
N LEU A 52 25.59 -17.03 -16.50
CA LEU A 52 24.97 -15.71 -16.35
C LEU A 52 24.41 -15.20 -17.69
N ASP A 53 25.20 -15.33 -18.79
CA ASP A 53 24.74 -14.93 -20.12
C ASP A 53 23.52 -15.75 -20.58
N ALA A 54 23.51 -17.06 -20.32
CA ALA A 54 22.38 -17.91 -20.62
C ALA A 54 21.13 -17.60 -19.79
N LEU A 55 21.31 -17.25 -18.52
CA LEU A 55 20.23 -16.78 -17.64
C LEU A 55 19.70 -15.43 -18.09
N THR A 56 20.58 -14.49 -18.46
CA THR A 56 20.19 -13.17 -18.97
C THR A 56 19.36 -13.30 -20.25
N GLN A 57 19.80 -14.13 -21.20
CA GLN A 57 19.01 -14.39 -22.41
C GLN A 57 17.67 -15.06 -22.12
N LYS A 58 17.61 -15.92 -21.11
CA LYS A 58 16.36 -16.57 -20.72
C LYS A 58 15.41 -15.58 -20.04
N VAL A 59 15.93 -14.66 -19.22
CA VAL A 59 15.17 -13.55 -18.62
C VAL A 59 14.66 -12.58 -19.68
N GLU A 60 15.52 -12.16 -20.62
CA GLU A 60 15.11 -11.32 -21.75
C GLU A 60 14.05 -12.00 -22.63
N GLY A 61 14.17 -13.31 -22.84
CA GLY A 61 13.17 -14.11 -23.56
C GLY A 61 11.83 -14.19 -22.81
N LEU A 62 11.85 -14.31 -21.49
CA LEU A 62 10.66 -14.28 -20.63
C LEU A 62 10.06 -12.88 -20.53
N GLU A 63 10.89 -11.84 -20.47
CA GLU A 63 10.43 -10.44 -20.52
C GLU A 63 9.79 -10.09 -21.86
N ALA A 64 10.34 -10.55 -22.97
CA ALA A 64 9.75 -10.39 -24.29
C ALA A 64 8.44 -11.20 -24.46
N ALA A 65 8.32 -12.35 -23.82
CA ALA A 65 7.09 -13.14 -23.80
C ALA A 65 6.03 -12.55 -22.84
N ASN A 66 6.45 -11.85 -21.76
CA ASN A 66 5.56 -11.18 -20.81
C ASN A 66 5.18 -9.75 -21.22
N SER A 67 5.92 -9.09 -22.10
CA SER A 67 5.57 -7.74 -22.59
C SER A 67 4.29 -7.68 -23.44
N GLY A 68 3.66 -8.81 -23.71
CA GLY A 68 2.31 -8.94 -24.30
C GLY A 68 1.21 -9.31 -23.30
N ARG A 69 1.55 -9.46 -22.02
CA ARG A 69 0.59 -9.79 -20.94
C ARG A 69 0.58 -8.69 -19.88
N ASP A 70 0.12 -7.51 -20.26
CA ASP A 70 -0.39 -6.56 -19.28
C ASP A 70 -1.67 -7.16 -18.69
N ASN A 71 -1.54 -7.78 -17.52
CA ASN A 71 -2.66 -8.30 -16.74
C ASN A 71 -3.03 -7.23 -15.72
N PRO A 72 -4.02 -6.34 -15.97
CA PRO A 72 -4.37 -5.25 -15.06
C PRO A 72 -5.14 -5.69 -13.82
N ALA A 73 -5.43 -6.99 -13.67
CA ALA A 73 -6.15 -7.51 -12.52
C ALA A 73 -5.25 -7.91 -11.34
N SER A 74 -3.92 -7.81 -11.48
CA SER A 74 -2.97 -8.19 -10.41
C SER A 74 -2.21 -7.00 -9.82
N ASP A 75 -2.78 -5.79 -9.88
CA ASP A 75 -2.09 -4.58 -9.41
C ASP A 75 -1.84 -4.55 -7.89
N ASN A 76 -2.41 -5.48 -7.11
CA ASN A 76 -2.17 -5.57 -5.68
C ASN A 76 -1.08 -6.56 -5.28
N ALA A 77 -0.62 -7.41 -6.20
CA ALA A 77 0.51 -8.30 -5.98
C ALA A 77 1.52 -8.14 -7.11
N THR A 78 2.05 -6.93 -7.30
CA THR A 78 3.22 -6.75 -8.14
C THR A 78 4.36 -7.49 -7.44
N PRO A 79 4.94 -8.55 -8.04
CA PRO A 79 6.18 -9.12 -7.52
C PRO A 79 7.16 -7.96 -7.44
N THR A 80 7.57 -7.58 -6.23
CA THR A 80 8.52 -6.51 -5.99
C THR A 80 9.80 -6.89 -6.72
N LYS A 81 10.06 -6.34 -7.90
CA LYS A 81 11.32 -6.46 -8.63
C LYS A 81 12.41 -5.84 -7.79
N GLY A 82 12.86 -6.55 -6.75
CA GLY A 82 13.90 -6.01 -5.88
C GLY A 82 14.00 -6.59 -4.49
N GLY A 83 13.11 -7.50 -4.10
CA GLY A 83 13.21 -8.19 -2.82
C GLY A 83 14.30 -9.27 -2.81
N PHE A 84 14.62 -9.77 -1.62
CA PHE A 84 15.49 -10.92 -1.46
C PHE A 84 14.74 -12.18 -1.91
N ASN A 85 15.34 -12.91 -2.85
CA ASN A 85 14.76 -14.15 -3.36
C ASN A 85 15.42 -15.35 -2.68
N PHE A 86 14.65 -16.09 -1.89
CA PHE A 86 15.06 -17.33 -1.24
C PHE A 86 14.57 -18.55 -2.05
N GLY A 87 14.98 -18.66 -3.30
CA GLY A 87 14.52 -19.69 -4.21
C GLY A 87 13.15 -19.33 -4.81
N LYS A 88 12.07 -19.91 -4.31
CA LYS A 88 10.70 -19.62 -4.76
C LYS A 88 9.98 -18.55 -3.90
N VAL A 89 10.58 -18.11 -2.80
CA VAL A 89 9.98 -17.14 -1.87
C VAL A 89 10.59 -15.77 -2.13
N ASN A 90 9.74 -14.77 -2.35
CA ASN A 90 10.11 -13.37 -2.50
C ASN A 90 9.80 -12.64 -1.19
N LEU A 91 10.76 -11.90 -0.67
CA LEU A 91 10.60 -11.01 0.48
C LEU A 91 10.83 -9.59 0.00
N GLY A 92 9.86 -8.73 0.21
CA GLY A 92 9.95 -7.31 -0.09
C GLY A 92 9.64 -6.45 1.14
N ALA A 93 9.99 -5.19 1.08
CA ALA A 93 9.60 -4.19 2.07
C ALA A 93 9.43 -2.83 1.41
N GLU A 94 8.60 -2.00 2.02
CA GLU A 94 8.46 -0.60 1.66
C GLU A 94 8.27 0.26 2.89
N GLY A 95 8.48 1.57 2.75
CA GLY A 95 8.26 2.51 3.83
C GLY A 95 8.54 3.95 3.47
N GLY A 96 8.19 4.83 4.40
CA GLY A 96 8.42 6.26 4.34
C GLY A 96 9.11 6.76 5.62
N LEU A 97 10.17 7.57 5.44
CA LEU A 97 10.80 8.32 6.52
C LEU A 97 10.47 9.79 6.29
N ALA A 98 9.81 10.42 7.25
CA ALA A 98 9.19 11.70 7.05
C ALA A 98 9.52 12.73 8.15
N TYR A 99 9.32 13.99 7.80
CA TYR A 99 9.18 15.11 8.72
C TYR A 99 7.83 15.75 8.47
N PHE A 100 7.02 15.91 9.52
CA PHE A 100 5.67 16.48 9.48
C PHE A 100 5.52 17.67 10.41
N ASP A 101 4.67 18.61 10.00
CA ASP A 101 4.24 19.77 10.77
C ASP A 101 2.79 20.11 10.41
N THR A 102 1.89 20.11 11.38
CA THR A 102 0.47 20.45 11.17
C THR A 102 0.02 21.69 11.96
N GLY A 103 0.92 22.31 12.71
CA GLY A 103 0.55 23.32 13.69
C GLY A 103 -0.10 22.72 14.95
N ALA A 104 -0.54 23.58 15.87
CA ALA A 104 -0.93 23.19 17.23
C ALA A 104 -2.19 22.31 17.30
N ASP A 105 -3.09 22.46 16.35
CA ASP A 105 -4.40 21.80 16.36
C ASP A 105 -4.42 20.49 15.52
N GLY A 106 -3.30 20.15 14.90
CA GLY A 106 -3.18 18.98 14.03
C GLY A 106 -2.57 17.75 14.71
N PHE A 107 -2.48 16.66 13.96
CA PHE A 107 -1.96 15.36 14.44
C PHE A 107 -0.43 15.35 14.68
N ALA A 108 0.33 16.30 14.12
CA ALA A 108 1.78 16.45 14.31
C ALA A 108 2.12 17.86 14.85
N PRO A 109 1.64 18.25 16.05
CA PRO A 109 1.71 19.62 16.54
C PRO A 109 3.12 20.07 16.96
N ASN A 110 4.05 19.13 17.13
CA ASN A 110 5.41 19.39 17.62
C ASN A 110 6.45 19.38 16.50
N SER A 111 6.05 19.32 15.23
CA SER A 111 6.96 19.23 14.08
C SER A 111 7.93 18.06 14.24
N GLU A 112 7.55 16.87 13.82
CA GLU A 112 8.22 15.62 14.18
C GLU A 112 8.90 14.91 13.01
N PHE A 113 10.02 14.23 13.28
CA PHE A 113 10.54 13.17 12.43
C PHE A 113 9.87 11.85 12.79
N ARG A 114 9.42 11.11 11.79
CA ARG A 114 8.73 9.84 12.01
C ARG A 114 9.00 8.80 10.93
N VAL A 115 8.80 7.55 11.29
CA VAL A 115 8.53 6.49 10.32
C VAL A 115 7.05 6.61 9.98
N ASP A 116 6.74 7.05 8.77
CA ASP A 116 5.36 7.27 8.36
C ASP A 116 4.65 5.96 8.08
N GLU A 117 5.24 5.15 7.20
CA GLU A 117 4.79 3.80 6.89
C GLU A 117 5.99 2.85 6.87
N ALA A 118 5.79 1.63 7.32
CA ALA A 118 6.76 0.55 7.16
C ALA A 118 6.03 -0.79 7.11
N ARG A 119 6.23 -1.54 6.03
CA ARG A 119 5.64 -2.86 5.86
C ARG A 119 6.61 -3.84 5.20
N VAL A 120 6.41 -5.11 5.49
CA VAL A 120 7.16 -6.22 4.91
C VAL A 120 6.17 -7.17 4.27
N PHE A 121 6.48 -7.66 3.07
CA PHE A 121 5.66 -8.62 2.35
C PHE A 121 6.41 -9.89 2.06
N LEU A 122 5.67 -10.97 2.03
CA LEU A 122 6.13 -12.27 1.61
C LEU A 122 5.20 -12.80 0.53
N ASP A 123 5.79 -13.17 -0.59
CA ASP A 123 5.11 -13.81 -1.72
C ASP A 123 5.78 -15.14 -2.03
N ALA A 124 4.99 -16.21 -2.12
CA ALA A 124 5.50 -17.55 -2.34
C ALA A 124 4.55 -18.41 -3.17
N PRO A 125 5.00 -19.06 -4.25
CA PRO A 125 4.22 -20.08 -4.92
C PRO A 125 4.05 -21.29 -4.00
N VAL A 126 2.80 -21.68 -3.75
CA VAL A 126 2.43 -22.84 -2.94
C VAL A 126 2.24 -24.07 -3.83
N TRP A 127 1.64 -23.88 -5.01
CA TRP A 127 1.41 -24.88 -6.02
C TRP A 127 1.40 -24.24 -7.41
N GLU A 128 1.10 -25.01 -8.47
CA GLU A 128 0.90 -24.47 -9.82
C GLU A 128 -0.31 -23.52 -9.82
N ASP A 129 -0.09 -22.28 -10.26
CA ASP A 129 -1.08 -21.20 -10.27
C ASP A 129 -1.74 -20.91 -8.89
N VAL A 130 -1.07 -21.28 -7.76
CA VAL A 130 -1.52 -20.97 -6.40
C VAL A 130 -0.39 -20.28 -5.64
N TYR A 131 -0.66 -19.07 -5.16
CA TYR A 131 0.31 -18.21 -4.50
C TYR A 131 -0.18 -17.87 -3.09
N PHE A 132 0.77 -17.81 -2.17
CA PHE A 132 0.56 -17.26 -0.84
C PHE A 132 1.10 -15.84 -0.81
N TYR A 133 0.33 -14.91 -0.27
CA TYR A 133 0.76 -13.56 0.03
C TYR A 133 0.56 -13.25 1.51
N GLY A 134 1.52 -12.58 2.12
CA GLY A 134 1.45 -12.13 3.51
C GLY A 134 2.08 -10.75 3.68
N GLU A 135 1.42 -9.88 4.43
CA GLU A 135 1.86 -8.51 4.71
C GLU A 135 1.87 -8.28 6.22
N LEU A 136 2.96 -7.71 6.71
CA LEU A 136 3.13 -7.29 8.09
C LEU A 136 3.40 -5.79 8.14
N ASN A 137 2.48 -5.03 8.71
CA ASN A 137 2.63 -3.60 8.95
C ASN A 137 3.40 -3.39 10.26
N LEU A 138 4.51 -2.66 10.20
CA LEU A 138 5.36 -2.32 11.34
C LEU A 138 5.12 -0.88 11.83
N ALA A 139 4.67 -0.01 10.95
CA ALA A 139 4.22 1.34 11.24
C ALA A 139 3.18 1.75 10.19
N THR A 140 2.15 2.45 10.61
CA THR A 140 1.17 3.09 9.74
C THR A 140 1.03 4.54 10.14
N ARG A 141 0.62 5.39 9.19
CA ARG A 141 0.46 6.83 9.43
C ARG A 141 -0.51 7.14 10.56
N GLU A 142 -1.54 6.35 10.67
CA GLU A 142 -2.64 6.52 11.62
C GLU A 142 -2.23 6.17 13.06
N ASN A 143 -1.14 5.41 13.24
CA ASN A 143 -0.69 5.01 14.57
C ASN A 143 0.40 5.92 15.10
N THR A 144 0.27 6.35 16.34
CA THR A 144 1.27 7.18 17.05
C THR A 144 2.45 6.39 17.58
N ASP A 145 2.30 5.06 17.71
CA ASP A 145 3.34 4.15 18.20
C ASP A 145 3.73 3.11 17.14
N LEU A 146 4.91 2.50 17.29
CA LEU A 146 5.31 1.33 16.52
C LEU A 146 4.35 0.18 16.84
N TYR A 147 3.56 -0.20 15.86
CA TYR A 147 2.50 -1.19 16.01
C TYR A 147 2.63 -2.28 14.94
N THR A 148 2.76 -3.51 15.40
CA THR A 148 2.82 -4.66 14.48
C THR A 148 1.41 -5.18 14.23
N GLN A 149 0.96 -5.08 12.99
CA GLN A 149 -0.37 -5.51 12.59
C GLN A 149 -0.29 -6.40 11.35
N LEU A 150 -1.11 -7.46 11.34
CA LEU A 150 -1.33 -8.24 10.14
C LEU A 150 -2.08 -7.38 9.12
N GLY A 151 -1.47 -7.12 7.99
CA GLY A 151 -2.11 -6.53 6.82
C GLY A 151 -2.91 -7.59 6.04
N GLN A 152 -2.61 -7.78 4.78
CA GLN A 152 -3.21 -8.83 3.98
C GLN A 152 -2.58 -10.20 4.28
N LEU A 153 -3.37 -11.26 4.20
CA LEU A 153 -2.91 -12.66 4.29
C LEU A 153 -3.86 -13.55 3.51
N TYR A 154 -3.45 -14.03 2.34
CA TYR A 154 -4.34 -14.81 1.49
C TYR A 154 -3.62 -15.85 0.64
N LEU A 155 -4.41 -16.77 0.11
CA LEU A 155 -4.07 -17.61 -1.02
C LEU A 155 -4.76 -17.05 -2.27
N ASP A 156 -4.01 -16.95 -3.36
CA ASP A 156 -4.50 -16.55 -4.67
C ASP A 156 -4.45 -17.75 -5.62
N PHE A 157 -5.59 -18.15 -6.12
CA PHE A 157 -5.77 -19.20 -7.11
C PHE A 157 -5.92 -18.52 -8.48
N GLU A 158 -4.82 -18.38 -9.19
CA GLU A 158 -4.80 -17.73 -10.49
C GLU A 158 -5.27 -18.69 -11.59
N ASP A 159 -5.82 -18.11 -12.65
CA ASP A 159 -6.19 -18.84 -13.88
C ASP A 159 -7.13 -20.05 -13.66
N VAL A 160 -8.01 -20.00 -12.66
CA VAL A 160 -9.05 -21.04 -12.43
C VAL A 160 -9.85 -21.31 -13.70
N SER A 161 -10.01 -20.30 -14.56
CA SER A 161 -10.66 -20.42 -15.86
C SER A 161 -9.95 -21.33 -16.88
N LYS A 162 -8.69 -21.70 -16.65
CA LYS A 162 -7.99 -22.72 -17.46
C LYS A 162 -8.69 -24.08 -17.45
N LEU A 163 -9.45 -24.39 -16.38
CA LEU A 163 -10.25 -25.63 -16.28
C LEU A 163 -11.26 -25.79 -17.43
N TRP A 164 -11.65 -24.70 -18.08
CA TRP A 164 -12.55 -24.69 -19.25
C TRP A 164 -11.97 -23.97 -20.46
N GLY A 165 -10.61 -23.84 -20.50
CA GLY A 165 -9.87 -23.38 -21.67
C GLY A 165 -9.81 -21.88 -21.88
N HIS A 166 -9.95 -21.09 -20.83
CA HIS A 166 -9.81 -19.65 -20.85
C HIS A 166 -8.73 -19.18 -19.88
N ASP A 167 -7.90 -18.21 -20.28
CA ASP A 167 -6.86 -17.63 -19.42
C ASP A 167 -7.36 -16.35 -18.75
N ALA A 168 -7.00 -16.13 -17.48
CA ALA A 168 -7.19 -14.93 -16.70
C ALA A 168 -8.64 -14.38 -16.62
N GLN A 169 -9.63 -15.19 -16.98
CA GLN A 169 -11.03 -14.78 -16.92
C GLN A 169 -11.64 -14.96 -15.53
N LEU A 170 -11.13 -15.90 -14.73
CA LEU A 170 -11.54 -16.14 -13.37
C LEU A 170 -10.33 -16.50 -12.51
N ASN A 171 -10.16 -15.75 -11.44
CA ASN A 171 -9.23 -16.00 -10.35
C ASN A 171 -10.01 -15.96 -9.04
N VAL A 172 -9.50 -16.61 -8.00
CA VAL A 172 -10.14 -16.65 -6.68
C VAL A 172 -9.11 -16.38 -5.62
N ARG A 173 -9.39 -15.43 -4.75
CA ARG A 173 -8.55 -15.11 -3.61
C ARG A 173 -9.30 -15.39 -2.32
N ALA A 174 -8.65 -16.03 -1.35
CA ALA A 174 -9.26 -16.40 -0.08
C ALA A 174 -8.32 -16.10 1.08
N GLY A 175 -8.81 -15.37 2.08
CA GLY A 175 -8.05 -14.96 3.25
C GLY A 175 -8.44 -13.57 3.71
N ARG A 176 -7.51 -12.88 4.35
CA ARG A 176 -7.65 -11.47 4.71
C ARG A 176 -7.17 -10.62 3.54
N ILE A 177 -8.10 -9.96 2.86
CA ILE A 177 -7.90 -9.26 1.59
C ILE A 177 -8.44 -7.84 1.68
N GLU A 178 -7.94 -6.94 0.85
CA GLU A 178 -8.52 -5.62 0.69
C GLU A 178 -9.95 -5.70 0.17
N VAL A 179 -10.81 -4.81 0.65
CA VAL A 179 -12.19 -4.70 0.19
C VAL A 179 -12.19 -4.08 -1.21
N PRO A 180 -12.78 -4.74 -2.23
CA PRO A 180 -12.74 -4.26 -3.62
C PRO A 180 -13.71 -3.10 -3.87
N PHE A 181 -13.52 -1.98 -3.16
CA PHE A 181 -14.31 -0.77 -3.26
C PHE A 181 -13.43 0.45 -3.56
N GLY A 182 -13.76 1.24 -4.58
CA GLY A 182 -12.95 2.38 -5.04
C GLY A 182 -11.61 1.98 -5.66
N GLU A 183 -10.78 2.95 -5.98
CA GLU A 183 -9.45 2.73 -6.57
C GLU A 183 -8.32 3.52 -5.88
N GLU A 184 -8.61 4.42 -4.94
CA GLU A 184 -7.54 5.19 -4.27
C GLU A 184 -6.60 4.27 -3.51
N TYR A 185 -7.13 3.21 -2.87
CA TYR A 185 -6.32 2.25 -2.12
C TYR A 185 -5.22 1.56 -2.94
N LEU A 186 -5.38 1.44 -4.26
CA LEU A 186 -4.36 0.86 -5.16
C LEU A 186 -3.05 1.67 -5.21
N THR A 187 -3.11 2.94 -4.82
CA THR A 187 -1.97 3.86 -4.85
C THR A 187 -1.71 4.54 -3.50
N ARG A 188 -2.17 3.94 -2.40
CA ARG A 188 -1.98 4.46 -1.04
C ARG A 188 -0.53 4.41 -0.57
N ASN A 189 0.24 3.45 -1.04
CA ASN A 189 1.59 3.19 -0.55
C ASN A 189 2.49 4.42 -0.69
N ALA A 190 3.38 4.62 0.27
CA ALA A 190 4.28 5.76 0.29
C ALA A 190 5.06 5.97 -1.02
N ILE A 191 5.45 4.90 -1.72
CA ILE A 191 6.18 5.00 -2.99
C ILE A 191 5.28 5.33 -4.19
N ASP A 192 4.04 4.88 -4.19
CA ASP A 192 3.10 4.99 -5.31
C ASP A 192 2.20 6.24 -5.20
N ASN A 193 1.92 6.72 -3.97
CA ASN A 193 1.24 7.99 -3.75
C ASN A 193 2.15 9.16 -4.18
N PRO A 194 1.72 10.01 -5.14
CA PRO A 194 2.54 11.14 -5.59
C PRO A 194 2.68 12.25 -4.55
N LEU A 195 1.77 12.29 -3.58
CA LEU A 195 1.79 13.18 -2.42
C LEU A 195 2.13 12.38 -1.17
N ILE A 196 2.13 13.02 0.01
CA ILE A 196 2.33 12.36 1.29
C ILE A 196 0.97 11.94 1.86
N LEU A 197 0.07 12.91 2.04
CA LEU A 197 -1.28 12.64 2.52
C LEU A 197 -2.12 11.89 1.48
N HIS A 198 -3.13 11.16 1.96
CA HIS A 198 -4.23 10.63 1.13
C HIS A 198 -5.31 11.69 0.92
N SER A 199 -6.34 11.40 0.15
CA SER A 199 -7.51 12.29 0.10
C SER A 199 -8.25 12.24 1.45
N VAL A 200 -9.09 13.25 1.71
CA VAL A 200 -10.01 13.20 2.88
C VAL A 200 -11.16 12.20 2.66
N ALA A 201 -11.23 11.61 1.48
CA ALA A 201 -12.22 10.64 1.05
C ALA A 201 -11.63 9.22 0.89
N ASP A 202 -10.46 8.97 1.46
CA ASP A 202 -9.75 7.68 1.36
C ASP A 202 -10.51 6.57 2.11
N LEU A 203 -11.24 5.77 1.35
CA LEU A 203 -11.97 4.60 1.82
C LEU A 203 -11.18 3.34 1.56
N TRP A 204 -10.80 2.66 2.60
CA TRP A 204 -10.11 1.37 2.48
C TRP A 204 -10.40 0.48 3.69
N ALA A 205 -10.34 -0.81 3.47
CA ALA A 205 -10.42 -1.81 4.53
C ALA A 205 -9.75 -3.11 4.09
N VAL A 206 -9.33 -3.90 5.05
CA VAL A 206 -8.81 -5.26 4.88
C VAL A 206 -9.64 -6.17 5.75
N ASP A 207 -10.24 -7.21 5.18
CA ASP A 207 -11.18 -8.07 5.91
C ASP A 207 -11.08 -9.53 5.45
N PRO A 208 -11.26 -10.52 6.35
CA PRO A 208 -11.32 -11.92 5.95
C PRO A 208 -12.51 -12.23 5.05
N GLY A 209 -12.26 -12.95 3.96
CA GLY A 209 -13.32 -13.32 3.02
C GLY A 209 -12.81 -14.07 1.79
N VAL A 210 -13.64 -14.05 0.77
CA VAL A 210 -13.35 -14.62 -0.56
C VAL A 210 -13.65 -13.58 -1.61
N GLU A 211 -12.74 -13.44 -2.56
CA GLU A 211 -12.84 -12.55 -3.70
C GLU A 211 -12.74 -13.36 -4.99
N VAL A 212 -13.55 -13.00 -5.96
CA VAL A 212 -13.49 -13.49 -7.34
C VAL A 212 -13.17 -12.32 -8.24
N TYR A 213 -12.18 -12.46 -9.09
CA TYR A 213 -11.77 -11.39 -10.00
C TYR A 213 -11.30 -11.93 -11.36
N GLY A 214 -11.30 -11.07 -12.35
CA GLY A 214 -10.88 -11.47 -13.70
C GLY A 214 -11.06 -10.38 -14.74
N ARG A 215 -10.69 -10.74 -15.97
CA ARG A 215 -10.77 -9.83 -17.13
C ARG A 215 -11.51 -10.45 -18.30
N LEU A 216 -12.38 -9.65 -18.90
CA LEU A 216 -13.16 -9.99 -20.09
C LEU A 216 -12.95 -8.92 -21.17
N GLY A 217 -11.89 -9.08 -21.97
CA GLY A 217 -11.49 -8.11 -22.98
C GLY A 217 -11.05 -6.77 -22.36
N LYS A 218 -11.84 -5.72 -22.57
CA LYS A 218 -11.58 -4.39 -22.02
C LYS A 218 -12.23 -4.14 -20.65
N PHE A 219 -12.95 -5.11 -20.14
CA PHE A 219 -13.57 -5.04 -18.82
C PHE A 219 -12.79 -5.90 -17.84
N SER A 220 -12.59 -5.39 -16.62
CA SER A 220 -12.18 -6.16 -15.47
C SER A 220 -13.23 -6.09 -14.37
N TYR A 221 -13.25 -7.09 -13.51
CA TYR A 221 -14.22 -7.16 -12.43
C TYR A 221 -13.59 -7.76 -11.19
N MET A 222 -14.07 -7.33 -10.02
CA MET A 222 -13.80 -7.89 -8.71
C MET A 222 -15.10 -7.95 -7.92
N VAL A 223 -15.33 -9.03 -7.19
CA VAL A 223 -16.47 -9.18 -6.27
C VAL A 223 -15.99 -9.94 -5.05
N GLY A 224 -16.11 -9.33 -3.88
CA GLY A 224 -15.75 -9.90 -2.59
C GLY A 224 -16.95 -10.13 -1.69
N VAL A 225 -16.90 -11.19 -0.91
CA VAL A 225 -17.77 -11.45 0.23
C VAL A 225 -16.89 -11.61 1.45
N GLN A 226 -17.06 -10.74 2.44
CA GLN A 226 -16.18 -10.62 3.59
C GLN A 226 -17.00 -10.55 4.89
N ASN A 227 -16.33 -10.58 6.04
CA ASN A 227 -17.04 -10.55 7.32
C ASN A 227 -17.77 -9.22 7.60
N GLY A 228 -17.20 -8.09 7.15
CA GLY A 228 -17.75 -6.75 7.37
C GLY A 228 -17.09 -6.00 8.53
N GLY A 229 -16.36 -6.69 9.39
CA GLY A 229 -15.75 -6.14 10.59
C GLY A 229 -14.42 -5.40 10.40
N GLY A 230 -13.86 -5.38 9.20
CA GLY A 230 -12.70 -4.59 8.80
C GLY A 230 -11.37 -5.01 9.41
N ASN A 231 -11.09 -4.69 10.65
CA ASN A 231 -9.77 -4.92 11.26
C ASN A 231 -9.66 -6.20 12.08
N GLY A 232 -10.76 -6.90 12.32
CA GLY A 232 -10.77 -8.13 13.11
C GLY A 232 -10.37 -9.36 12.31
N VAL A 233 -10.05 -10.43 13.02
CA VAL A 233 -10.02 -11.80 12.50
C VAL A 233 -11.27 -12.56 12.95
N GLN A 234 -12.05 -11.99 13.87
CA GLN A 234 -13.29 -12.53 14.40
C GLN A 234 -14.47 -11.69 13.88
N ASP A 235 -15.52 -12.38 13.51
CA ASP A 235 -16.80 -11.81 13.13
C ASP A 235 -17.70 -11.75 14.38
N PHE A 236 -18.23 -10.59 14.70
CA PHE A 236 -19.11 -10.36 15.85
C PHE A 236 -20.59 -10.33 15.47
N THR A 237 -20.88 -10.25 14.16
CA THR A 237 -22.24 -10.30 13.62
C THR A 237 -22.42 -11.51 12.70
N GLY A 238 -23.64 -11.88 12.37
CA GLY A 238 -23.91 -12.99 11.43
C GLY A 238 -23.92 -12.56 9.98
N ASP A 239 -23.94 -11.25 9.71
CA ASP A 239 -24.05 -10.69 8.37
C ASP A 239 -22.69 -10.65 7.66
N LYS A 240 -22.72 -10.50 6.35
CA LYS A 240 -21.52 -10.40 5.52
C LYS A 240 -21.56 -9.15 4.67
N SER A 241 -20.38 -8.53 4.52
CA SER A 241 -20.20 -7.48 3.54
C SER A 241 -20.10 -8.07 2.15
N VAL A 242 -20.62 -7.34 1.19
CA VAL A 242 -20.46 -7.62 -0.23
C VAL A 242 -19.99 -6.36 -0.92
N ALA A 243 -18.83 -6.43 -1.54
CA ALA A 243 -18.28 -5.33 -2.33
C ALA A 243 -17.94 -5.80 -3.74
N GLY A 244 -17.99 -4.89 -4.70
CA GLY A 244 -17.60 -5.22 -6.05
C GLY A 244 -17.27 -3.98 -6.87
N ARG A 245 -16.42 -4.18 -7.88
CA ARG A 245 -15.97 -3.17 -8.81
C ARG A 245 -15.97 -3.73 -10.23
N ILE A 246 -16.40 -2.92 -11.17
CA ILE A 246 -16.29 -3.18 -12.61
C ILE A 246 -15.52 -2.03 -13.21
N SER A 247 -14.47 -2.35 -13.95
CA SER A 247 -13.62 -1.37 -14.62
C SER A 247 -13.65 -1.55 -16.13
N PHE A 248 -13.41 -0.47 -16.87
CA PHE A 248 -13.41 -0.44 -18.33
C PHE A 248 -12.22 0.36 -18.86
N ASP A 249 -11.35 -0.31 -19.62
CA ASP A 249 -10.18 0.25 -20.29
C ASP A 249 -10.45 0.36 -21.81
N PRO A 250 -11.05 1.45 -22.32
CA PRO A 250 -11.28 1.60 -23.77
C PRO A 250 -9.96 1.64 -24.56
N ASN A 251 -8.91 2.21 -23.98
CA ASN A 251 -7.55 2.33 -24.53
C ASN A 251 -6.55 2.63 -23.41
N GLN A 252 -5.26 2.73 -23.73
CA GLN A 252 -4.17 3.00 -22.78
C GLN A 252 -4.24 4.38 -22.06
N HIS A 253 -5.09 5.29 -22.52
CA HIS A 253 -5.19 6.66 -21.98
C HIS A 253 -6.32 6.80 -20.96
N TRP A 254 -7.34 6.01 -21.04
CA TRP A 254 -8.54 6.16 -20.24
C TRP A 254 -8.89 4.87 -19.50
N HIS A 255 -9.20 5.03 -18.24
CA HIS A 255 -9.71 4.01 -17.35
C HIS A 255 -10.92 4.56 -16.61
N PHE A 256 -11.95 3.75 -16.47
CA PHE A 256 -13.18 4.06 -15.75
C PHE A 256 -13.52 2.91 -14.84
N SER A 257 -14.01 3.18 -13.62
CA SER A 257 -14.61 2.13 -12.80
C SER A 257 -15.84 2.60 -12.05
N VAL A 258 -16.64 1.63 -11.61
CA VAL A 258 -17.77 1.83 -10.71
C VAL A 258 -17.70 0.72 -9.66
N SER A 259 -17.80 1.14 -8.39
CA SER A 259 -17.78 0.26 -7.22
C SER A 259 -19.08 0.39 -6.44
N GLY A 260 -19.50 -0.70 -5.83
CA GLY A 260 -20.60 -0.73 -4.89
C GLY A 260 -20.30 -1.64 -3.71
N MET A 261 -20.81 -1.30 -2.53
CA MET A 261 -20.61 -2.08 -1.31
C MET A 261 -21.82 -1.97 -0.39
N THR A 262 -22.12 -3.08 0.29
CA THR A 262 -22.94 -3.10 1.50
C THR A 262 -22.15 -3.79 2.59
N THR A 263 -22.11 -3.21 3.78
CA THR A 263 -21.33 -3.78 4.89
C THR A 263 -22.04 -4.96 5.57
N GLY A 264 -23.36 -5.13 5.36
CA GLY A 264 -24.19 -5.88 6.28
C GLY A 264 -24.30 -5.18 7.63
N ASN A 265 -24.89 -5.84 8.63
CA ASN A 265 -24.89 -5.31 9.99
C ASN A 265 -23.52 -5.50 10.64
N VAL A 266 -22.97 -4.42 11.17
CA VAL A 266 -21.66 -4.33 11.83
C VAL A 266 -21.89 -3.98 13.29
N ASP A 267 -21.18 -4.62 14.21
CA ASP A 267 -21.27 -4.31 15.63
C ASP A 267 -20.66 -2.92 15.92
N VAL A 268 -21.37 -2.09 16.68
CA VAL A 268 -20.94 -0.70 16.95
C VAL A 268 -19.69 -0.64 17.81
N GLN A 269 -19.46 -1.60 18.69
CA GLN A 269 -18.36 -1.56 19.67
C GLN A 269 -17.13 -2.32 19.20
N ASP A 270 -17.34 -3.49 18.58
CA ASP A 270 -16.28 -4.47 18.33
C ASP A 270 -15.85 -4.54 16.86
N GLU A 271 -16.64 -3.97 15.93
CA GLU A 271 -16.36 -3.98 14.49
C GLU A 271 -16.31 -2.57 13.91
N TYR A 272 -15.43 -2.37 12.91
CA TYR A 272 -15.33 -1.13 12.14
C TYR A 272 -14.58 -1.39 10.83
N ILE A 273 -14.95 -0.68 9.77
CA ILE A 273 -14.31 -0.86 8.45
C ILE A 273 -13.15 0.11 8.29
N SER A 274 -13.33 1.37 8.65
CA SER A 274 -12.28 2.39 8.74
C SER A 274 -12.54 3.25 9.97
N ALA A 275 -11.48 3.63 10.67
CA ALA A 275 -11.58 4.46 11.88
C ALA A 275 -12.00 5.90 11.56
N GLU A 276 -11.70 6.41 10.37
CA GLU A 276 -11.75 7.85 10.13
C GLU A 276 -13.15 8.39 9.84
N TRP A 277 -13.97 7.69 9.05
CA TRP A 277 -15.28 8.20 8.67
C TRP A 277 -16.35 7.16 8.31
N PHE A 278 -16.06 5.89 8.51
CA PHE A 278 -17.11 4.88 8.56
C PHE A 278 -17.97 5.04 9.79
N GLY A 279 -19.23 4.75 9.67
CA GLY A 279 -20.27 5.08 10.61
C GLY A 279 -20.08 4.68 12.06
N ASN A 280 -19.15 3.78 12.40
CA ASN A 280 -19.00 3.36 13.79
C ASN A 280 -18.57 4.52 14.72
N GLY A 281 -17.79 5.47 14.25
CA GLY A 281 -17.48 6.69 15.02
C GLY A 281 -18.74 7.48 15.37
N TRP A 282 -19.66 7.63 14.42
CA TRP A 282 -20.94 8.27 14.63
C TRP A 282 -21.81 7.49 15.62
N PHE A 283 -22.03 6.19 15.39
CA PHE A 283 -22.93 5.38 16.22
C PHE A 283 -22.39 5.16 17.63
N ARG A 284 -21.09 5.14 17.84
CA ARG A 284 -20.47 5.20 19.18
C ARG A 284 -20.70 6.53 19.86
N SER A 285 -20.61 7.64 19.13
CA SER A 285 -20.79 8.99 19.69
C SER A 285 -22.23 9.28 20.14
N ILE A 286 -23.22 8.61 19.57
CA ILE A 286 -24.62 8.72 20.00
C ILE A 286 -24.78 8.25 21.46
N GLY A 287 -23.97 7.28 21.91
CA GLY A 287 -24.05 6.73 23.27
C GLY A 287 -25.39 6.04 23.58
N SER A 288 -26.16 5.68 22.56
CA SER A 288 -27.45 5.00 22.71
C SER A 288 -27.23 3.53 23.06
N THR A 289 -27.92 3.05 24.09
CA THR A 289 -27.94 1.62 24.42
C THR A 289 -28.81 0.78 23.46
N ASN A 290 -29.61 1.44 22.62
CA ASN A 290 -30.47 0.79 21.64
C ASN A 290 -29.74 0.54 20.32
N THR A 291 -28.76 1.39 19.98
CA THR A 291 -27.91 1.24 18.80
C THR A 291 -26.79 0.24 19.10
N THR A 292 -26.95 -0.99 18.69
CA THR A 292 -25.94 -2.05 18.88
C THR A 292 -25.28 -2.44 17.56
N GLN A 293 -25.97 -2.20 16.45
CA GLN A 293 -25.48 -2.51 15.10
C GLN A 293 -25.80 -1.36 14.16
N PHE A 294 -24.98 -1.22 13.12
CA PHE A 294 -25.22 -0.30 12.03
C PHE A 294 -24.86 -0.98 10.69
N TYR A 295 -25.28 -0.38 9.59
CA TYR A 295 -24.85 -0.79 8.25
C TYR A 295 -24.55 0.43 7.39
N ALA A 296 -23.74 0.21 6.35
CA ALA A 296 -23.46 1.22 5.34
C ALA A 296 -23.66 0.65 3.94
N ASN A 297 -24.22 1.49 3.05
CA ASN A 297 -24.31 1.23 1.62
C ASN A 297 -23.51 2.30 0.89
N LEU A 298 -22.58 1.88 0.02
CA LEU A 298 -21.63 2.76 -0.65
C LEU A 298 -21.69 2.57 -2.15
N VAL A 299 -21.47 3.66 -2.88
CA VAL A 299 -21.24 3.65 -4.33
C VAL A 299 -20.19 4.68 -4.68
N GLU A 300 -19.28 4.33 -5.60
CA GLU A 300 -18.23 5.21 -6.08
C GLU A 300 -18.00 5.02 -7.58
N GLY A 301 -17.63 6.10 -8.25
CA GLY A 301 -17.19 6.07 -9.63
C GLY A 301 -15.82 6.72 -9.76
N ASP A 302 -14.93 6.08 -10.52
CA ASP A 302 -13.55 6.48 -10.73
C ASP A 302 -13.25 6.76 -12.20
N LEU A 303 -12.34 7.67 -12.42
CA LEU A 303 -11.82 8.05 -13.73
C LEU A 303 -10.32 8.27 -13.66
N THR A 304 -9.56 7.64 -14.56
CA THR A 304 -8.16 7.98 -14.77
C THR A 304 -7.90 8.31 -16.24
N GLY A 305 -7.30 9.49 -16.49
CA GLY A 305 -6.83 9.91 -17.79
C GLY A 305 -5.30 10.02 -17.80
N ARG A 306 -4.61 9.36 -18.75
CA ARG A 306 -3.15 9.31 -18.84
C ARG A 306 -2.65 9.90 -20.15
N TRP A 307 -1.54 10.63 -20.08
CA TRP A 307 -0.79 11.10 -21.24
C TRP A 307 0.70 10.83 -21.04
N SER A 308 1.51 11.13 -22.05
CA SER A 308 2.94 10.77 -22.04
C SER A 308 3.77 11.31 -20.86
N SER A 309 3.33 12.39 -20.24
CA SER A 309 4.08 13.08 -19.17
C SER A 309 3.29 13.22 -17.87
N GLY A 310 2.16 12.53 -17.72
CA GLY A 310 1.37 12.65 -16.49
C GLY A 310 0.03 11.97 -16.55
N TYR A 311 -0.78 12.22 -15.53
CA TYR A 311 -2.14 11.70 -15.45
C TYR A 311 -3.05 12.61 -14.61
N VAL A 312 -4.33 12.44 -14.78
CA VAL A 312 -5.38 12.91 -13.88
C VAL A 312 -6.15 11.71 -13.36
N LYS A 313 -6.46 11.72 -12.06
CA LYS A 313 -7.40 10.81 -11.42
C LYS A 313 -8.52 11.61 -10.80
N ALA A 314 -9.74 11.11 -10.85
CA ALA A 314 -10.87 11.70 -10.15
C ALA A 314 -11.81 10.58 -9.72
N PHE A 315 -12.37 10.70 -8.54
CA PHE A 315 -13.44 9.83 -8.08
C PHE A 315 -14.46 10.61 -7.27
N GLY A 316 -15.63 10.02 -7.09
CA GLY A 316 -16.64 10.57 -6.23
C GLY A 316 -17.69 9.52 -5.90
N GLY A 317 -18.22 9.63 -4.70
CA GLY A 317 -19.09 8.61 -4.16
C GLY A 317 -20.09 9.13 -3.14
N TYR A 318 -20.86 8.17 -2.66
CA TYR A 318 -21.93 8.38 -1.69
C TYR A 318 -21.94 7.21 -0.71
N VAL A 319 -22.15 7.54 0.57
CA VAL A 319 -22.36 6.57 1.63
C VAL A 319 -23.65 6.89 2.39
N HIS A 320 -24.46 5.89 2.57
CA HIS A 320 -25.64 5.92 3.44
C HIS A 320 -25.41 5.03 4.64
N TYR A 321 -25.51 5.62 5.83
CA TYR A 321 -25.43 4.91 7.12
C TYR A 321 -26.79 4.86 7.78
N ASP A 322 -27.12 3.72 8.41
CA ASP A 322 -28.30 3.56 9.27
C ASP A 322 -28.01 2.54 10.38
N ASP A 323 -28.82 2.53 11.43
CA ASP A 323 -28.64 1.66 12.59
C ASP A 323 -29.88 0.81 12.87
N ASN A 324 -29.77 -0.06 13.88
CA ASN A 324 -30.84 -0.94 14.31
C ASN A 324 -31.78 -0.34 15.38
N ASP A 325 -31.67 0.96 15.70
CA ASP A 325 -32.57 1.63 16.68
C ASP A 325 -33.85 2.13 16.00
N PRO A 326 -35.01 1.47 16.19
CA PRO A 326 -36.25 1.92 15.59
C PRO A 326 -36.87 3.14 16.28
N SER A 327 -36.31 3.59 17.38
CA SER A 327 -36.86 4.70 18.20
C SER A 327 -36.32 6.07 17.80
N ALA A 328 -35.20 6.11 17.05
CA ALA A 328 -34.53 7.31 16.61
C ALA A 328 -34.19 7.24 15.10
N SER A 329 -34.05 8.39 14.47
CA SER A 329 -33.53 8.49 13.11
C SER A 329 -32.05 8.92 13.20
N ASN A 330 -31.16 7.94 13.17
CA ASN A 330 -29.72 8.16 13.29
C ASN A 330 -28.99 8.12 11.94
N THR A 331 -29.75 8.08 10.85
CA THR A 331 -29.22 7.99 9.48
C THR A 331 -28.24 9.12 9.18
N ARG A 332 -27.20 8.81 8.37
CA ARG A 332 -26.26 9.80 7.84
C ARG A 332 -26.00 9.53 6.38
N ASP A 333 -26.06 10.61 5.61
CA ASP A 333 -25.73 10.64 4.18
C ASP A 333 -24.42 11.43 4.01
N VAL A 334 -23.45 10.81 3.37
CA VAL A 334 -22.15 11.38 3.12
C VAL A 334 -21.85 11.35 1.62
N TYR A 335 -21.44 12.49 1.08
CA TYR A 335 -20.97 12.65 -0.29
C TYR A 335 -19.49 13.03 -0.24
N TYR A 336 -18.73 12.54 -1.20
CA TYR A 336 -17.31 12.85 -1.26
C TYR A 336 -16.80 12.85 -2.70
N TYR A 337 -15.69 13.54 -2.91
CA TYR A 337 -14.96 13.48 -4.16
C TYR A 337 -13.47 13.78 -3.96
N SER A 338 -12.67 13.37 -4.93
CA SER A 338 -11.27 13.73 -5.05
C SER A 338 -10.88 13.91 -6.51
N ALA A 339 -9.98 14.84 -6.78
CA ALA A 339 -9.36 15.04 -8.08
C ALA A 339 -7.86 15.28 -7.91
N GLU A 340 -7.04 14.46 -8.56
CA GLU A 340 -5.58 14.50 -8.51
C GLU A 340 -5.02 14.72 -9.91
N LEU A 341 -4.01 15.58 -10.01
CA LEU A 341 -3.24 15.81 -11.22
C LEU A 341 -1.75 15.61 -10.92
N VAL A 342 -1.10 14.80 -11.73
CA VAL A 342 0.36 14.60 -11.68
C VAL A 342 0.98 14.91 -13.02
N GLN A 343 2.01 15.74 -13.01
CA GLN A 343 2.78 16.11 -14.19
C GLN A 343 4.25 15.81 -13.98
N ASN A 344 4.82 14.93 -14.79
CA ASN A 344 6.25 14.66 -14.83
C ASN A 344 6.97 15.86 -15.45
N LEU A 345 8.05 16.26 -14.82
CA LEU A 345 8.90 17.38 -15.18
C LEU A 345 10.27 16.87 -15.67
N PRO A 346 11.09 17.71 -16.32
CA PRO A 346 12.46 17.34 -16.67
C PRO A 346 13.29 16.92 -15.44
N HIS A 347 14.35 16.13 -15.67
CA HIS A 347 15.33 15.72 -14.65
C HIS A 347 14.74 14.89 -13.49
N LYS A 348 13.75 14.03 -13.77
CA LYS A 348 13.12 13.12 -12.80
C LYS A 348 12.27 13.80 -11.72
N PHE A 349 12.00 15.10 -11.85
CA PHE A 349 11.02 15.77 -11.01
C PHE A 349 9.60 15.49 -11.47
N TYR A 350 8.64 15.62 -10.57
CA TYR A 350 7.22 15.71 -10.88
C TYR A 350 6.54 16.69 -9.94
N ALA A 351 5.45 17.28 -10.38
CA ALA A 351 4.54 18.08 -9.57
C ALA A 351 3.22 17.35 -9.44
N ALA A 352 2.60 17.43 -8.28
CA ALA A 352 1.30 16.84 -7.98
C ALA A 352 0.40 17.85 -7.26
N THR A 353 -0.90 17.77 -7.52
CA THR A 353 -1.92 18.48 -6.73
C THR A 353 -3.15 17.61 -6.60
N ARG A 354 -3.81 17.66 -5.44
CA ARG A 354 -5.04 16.94 -5.14
C ARG A 354 -6.00 17.85 -4.40
N LEU A 355 -7.24 17.87 -4.85
CA LEU A 355 -8.36 18.49 -4.17
C LEU A 355 -9.32 17.38 -3.76
N SER A 356 -9.69 17.31 -2.49
CA SER A 356 -10.67 16.35 -1.99
C SER A 356 -11.60 16.99 -0.98
N GLU A 357 -12.83 16.49 -0.89
CA GLU A 357 -13.85 17.05 -0.03
C GLU A 357 -14.87 15.98 0.38
N VAL A 358 -15.35 16.08 1.62
CA VAL A 358 -16.39 15.24 2.21
C VAL A 358 -17.50 16.15 2.74
N PHE A 359 -18.75 15.81 2.42
CA PHE A 359 -19.95 16.47 2.89
C PHE A 359 -20.83 15.48 3.64
N ALA A 360 -21.18 15.81 4.87
CA ALA A 360 -22.11 15.06 5.70
C ALA A 360 -23.25 15.98 6.17
N HIS A 361 -24.45 15.87 5.60
CA HIS A 361 -25.55 16.82 5.80
C HIS A 361 -25.83 17.14 7.28
N ASN A 362 -25.87 16.13 8.14
CA ASN A 362 -26.08 16.29 9.58
C ASN A 362 -24.79 16.15 10.39
N GLY A 363 -23.65 16.07 9.72
CA GLY A 363 -22.35 15.88 10.31
C GLY A 363 -22.06 14.45 10.75
N ILE A 364 -20.80 14.07 10.64
CA ILE A 364 -20.21 12.83 11.18
C ILE A 364 -18.85 13.16 11.82
N PRO A 365 -18.29 12.27 12.64
CA PRO A 365 -16.90 12.37 13.07
C PRO A 365 -15.97 12.20 11.86
N VAL A 366 -15.20 13.23 11.54
CA VAL A 366 -14.18 13.19 10.49
C VAL A 366 -12.93 13.90 11.00
N VAL A 367 -11.82 13.19 11.06
CA VAL A 367 -10.59 13.69 11.70
C VAL A 367 -9.79 14.60 10.77
N GLY A 368 -9.52 14.20 9.54
CA GLY A 368 -8.65 14.96 8.63
C GLY A 368 -7.20 15.00 9.12
N ASN A 369 -6.59 16.19 9.08
CA ASN A 369 -5.27 16.46 9.66
C ASN A 369 -5.35 16.90 11.14
N GLY A 370 -6.55 16.92 11.72
CA GLY A 370 -6.78 17.36 13.07
C GLY A 370 -6.39 16.33 14.13
N ASN A 371 -6.57 16.71 15.38
CA ASN A 371 -6.38 15.83 16.51
C ASN A 371 -7.49 14.77 16.53
N PHE A 372 -7.11 13.50 16.62
CA PHE A 372 -8.04 12.37 16.62
C PHE A 372 -9.09 12.48 17.76
N ASP A 373 -8.64 12.75 18.98
CA ASP A 373 -9.54 12.84 20.14
C ASP A 373 -10.53 13.99 20.02
N GLU A 374 -10.11 15.10 19.42
CA GLU A 374 -10.96 16.28 19.25
C GLU A 374 -12.09 16.03 18.24
N TYR A 375 -11.78 15.46 17.07
CA TYR A 375 -12.76 15.33 15.99
C TYR A 375 -13.47 13.97 15.95
N PHE A 376 -12.87 12.92 16.47
CA PHE A 376 -13.56 11.63 16.55
C PHE A 376 -14.57 11.58 17.69
N ASN A 377 -14.25 12.22 18.82
CA ASN A 377 -15.11 12.26 20.01
C ASN A 377 -15.74 13.66 20.27
N GLY A 378 -15.49 14.63 19.41
CA GLY A 378 -15.88 16.02 19.57
C GLY A 378 -17.00 16.48 18.63
N PRO A 379 -16.92 17.70 18.08
CA PRO A 379 -17.95 18.26 17.23
C PRO A 379 -18.03 17.50 15.89
N LEU A 380 -19.26 17.25 15.43
CA LEU A 380 -19.50 16.62 14.15
C LEU A 380 -19.11 17.55 13.00
N THR A 381 -18.48 17.01 11.98
CA THR A 381 -18.07 17.72 10.76
C THR A 381 -19.11 17.58 9.67
N THR A 382 -19.57 18.70 9.11
CA THR A 382 -20.49 18.71 7.95
C THR A 382 -19.80 18.88 6.63
N GLU A 383 -18.60 19.48 6.63
CA GLU A 383 -17.79 19.72 5.44
C GLU A 383 -16.31 19.67 5.85
N LEU A 384 -15.52 18.88 5.13
CA LEU A 384 -14.07 18.85 5.23
C LEU A 384 -13.49 18.86 3.85
N TRP A 385 -12.62 19.81 3.54
CA TRP A 385 -11.91 19.90 2.29
C TRP A 385 -10.40 19.99 2.50
N ARG A 386 -9.64 19.41 1.57
CA ARG A 386 -8.19 19.47 1.52
C ARG A 386 -7.72 19.78 0.12
N TRP A 387 -6.81 20.74 0.00
CA TRP A 387 -6.08 21.01 -1.22
C TRP A 387 -4.59 20.84 -0.99
N SER A 388 -4.03 19.81 -1.58
CA SER A 388 -2.62 19.44 -1.49
C SER A 388 -1.87 19.86 -2.75
N VAL A 389 -0.65 20.37 -2.58
CA VAL A 389 0.30 20.66 -3.65
C VAL A 389 1.65 20.09 -3.26
N GLY A 390 2.33 19.44 -4.19
CA GLY A 390 3.58 18.76 -3.88
C GLY A 390 4.54 18.71 -5.05
N LEU A 391 5.80 18.51 -4.71
CA LEU A 391 6.89 18.30 -5.65
C LEU A 391 7.65 17.04 -5.23
N GLY A 392 7.95 16.17 -6.19
CA GLY A 392 8.74 14.98 -5.93
C GLY A 392 9.92 14.84 -6.87
N TYR A 393 10.92 14.09 -6.42
CA TYR A 393 12.10 13.69 -7.19
C TYR A 393 12.28 12.20 -7.15
N ARG A 394 12.21 11.52 -8.31
CA ARG A 394 12.39 10.07 -8.44
C ARG A 394 13.85 9.75 -8.68
N PHE A 395 14.57 9.31 -7.66
CA PHE A 395 15.94 8.79 -7.84
C PHE A 395 15.93 7.57 -8.78
N CYS A 396 15.01 6.66 -8.51
CA CYS A 396 14.66 5.49 -9.31
C CYS A 396 13.22 5.07 -8.97
N ASP A 397 12.72 3.99 -9.57
CA ASP A 397 11.36 3.47 -9.32
C ASP A 397 11.15 2.97 -7.88
N ARG A 398 12.23 2.86 -7.10
CA ARG A 398 12.23 2.33 -5.73
C ARG A 398 12.60 3.36 -4.66
N LEU A 399 12.90 4.59 -5.04
CA LEU A 399 13.30 5.63 -4.12
C LEU A 399 12.82 7.00 -4.62
N VAL A 400 11.98 7.64 -3.82
CA VAL A 400 11.36 8.94 -4.12
C VAL A 400 11.54 9.86 -2.92
N LEU A 401 11.93 11.10 -3.16
CA LEU A 401 11.82 12.21 -2.20
C LEU A 401 10.61 13.04 -2.58
N LYS A 402 9.73 13.32 -1.62
CA LYS A 402 8.52 14.12 -1.80
C LYS A 402 8.45 15.24 -0.78
N THR A 403 7.85 16.35 -1.17
CA THR A 403 7.42 17.40 -0.26
C THR A 403 6.02 17.84 -0.61
N GLU A 404 5.22 18.11 0.40
CA GLU A 404 3.81 18.49 0.27
C GLU A 404 3.46 19.62 1.21
N TYR A 405 2.63 20.54 0.72
CA TYR A 405 1.85 21.44 1.56
C TYR A 405 0.37 21.22 1.28
N ALA A 406 -0.41 20.97 2.35
CA ALA A 406 -1.85 20.80 2.27
C ALA A 406 -2.56 21.92 3.05
N PHE A 407 -3.49 22.56 2.37
CA PHE A 407 -4.46 23.46 2.98
C PHE A 407 -5.66 22.61 3.38
N GLU A 408 -6.10 22.73 4.63
CA GLU A 408 -7.28 22.03 5.12
C GLU A 408 -8.20 22.99 5.86
N GLY A 409 -9.51 22.75 5.74
CA GLY A 409 -10.53 23.50 6.43
C GLY A 409 -11.89 22.85 6.28
N GLY A 410 -12.85 23.28 7.09
CA GLY A 410 -14.18 22.67 7.08
C GLY A 410 -15.17 23.40 7.96
N LYS A 411 -16.34 22.76 8.13
CA LYS A 411 -17.46 23.27 8.94
C LYS A 411 -17.95 22.19 9.90
N GLU A 412 -18.36 22.63 11.07
CA GLU A 412 -18.99 21.80 12.09
C GLU A 412 -20.53 21.85 11.98
N ALA A 413 -21.19 20.81 12.46
CA ALA A 413 -22.67 20.74 12.48
C ALA A 413 -23.31 21.85 13.34
N GLY A 414 -22.60 22.37 14.35
CA GLY A 414 -23.00 23.52 15.16
C GLY A 414 -22.89 24.87 14.47
N GLY A 415 -22.45 24.92 13.20
CA GLY A 415 -22.22 26.17 12.45
C GLY A 415 -20.84 26.79 12.71
N GLY A 416 -20.01 26.15 13.51
CA GLY A 416 -18.59 26.50 13.70
C GLY A 416 -17.75 26.24 12.45
N THR A 417 -16.58 26.85 12.41
CA THR A 417 -15.54 26.56 11.42
C THR A 417 -14.50 25.69 12.10
N ARG A 418 -14.13 24.57 11.46
CA ARG A 418 -13.01 23.75 11.92
C ARG A 418 -11.71 24.56 11.97
N ALA A 419 -10.81 24.20 12.86
CA ALA A 419 -9.46 24.75 12.88
C ALA A 419 -8.78 24.58 11.51
N LYS A 420 -7.82 25.47 11.22
CA LYS A 420 -7.02 25.34 10.00
C LYS A 420 -5.87 24.38 10.25
N GLU A 421 -6.07 23.14 9.86
CA GLU A 421 -5.13 22.04 10.06
C GLU A 421 -4.25 21.86 8.83
N ASN A 422 -3.56 22.96 8.42
CA ASN A 422 -2.66 22.88 7.31
C ASN A 422 -1.50 21.95 7.65
N PHE A 423 -1.03 21.24 6.64
CA PHE A 423 0.06 20.27 6.76
C PHE A 423 1.23 20.67 5.89
N PHE A 424 2.44 20.56 6.43
CA PHE A 424 3.67 20.53 5.68
C PHE A 424 4.39 19.20 5.94
N GLY A 425 4.87 18.55 4.88
CA GLY A 425 5.61 17.32 5.01
C GLY A 425 6.72 17.17 3.99
N THR A 426 7.77 16.46 4.39
CA THR A 426 8.82 15.94 3.50
C THR A 426 9.02 14.47 3.82
N GLU A 427 9.10 13.63 2.79
CA GLU A 427 9.20 12.18 2.94
C GLU A 427 10.18 11.58 1.93
N VAL A 428 11.00 10.65 2.40
CA VAL A 428 11.76 9.73 1.57
C VAL A 428 11.04 8.39 1.59
N ALA A 429 10.38 8.05 0.50
CA ALA A 429 9.70 6.77 0.32
C ALA A 429 10.59 5.78 -0.44
N PHE A 430 10.55 4.52 -0.04
CA PHE A 430 11.36 3.46 -0.66
C PHE A 430 10.64 2.12 -0.68
N LYS A 431 11.05 1.26 -1.63
CA LYS A 431 10.66 -0.17 -1.69
C LYS A 431 11.79 -1.05 -2.23
N PHE A 432 11.84 -2.31 -1.85
CA PHE A 432 12.79 -3.30 -2.36
C PHE A 432 12.23 -4.72 -2.38
#